data_c57bb7e3ec108b9399de3199ed4e72a8
#
_entry.id   c57bb7e3ec108b9399de3199ed4e72a8
#
_cell.length_a   1.000
_cell.length_b   1.000
_cell.length_c   1.000
_cell.angle_alpha   90.00
_cell.angle_beta   90.00
_cell.angle_gamma   90.00
#
_symmetry.space_group_name_H-M   'P 1'
#
loop_
_entity.id
_entity.type
_entity.pdbx_description
1 polymer ?
#
loop_
_entity_poly.entity_id
_entity_poly.type
_entity_poly.pdbx_seq_one_letter_code
_entity_poly.pdbx_strand_id
1 'polypeptide(L)'
;GVTRYGVIFRSTALNKATEEDIAKIEHLGVRTVIDLRFPSETKELPDRLGQDMDYINCSLMGTTKLEQLDVVNSSVVETKTLHRMYRLMLRNGGKEIKKALEVVADSEGAVLFHCAAGKDRTGILAMLILSSVGVEREDILVDYQ
;
A
#
# COMPACT_ATOMS: atom_id res chain seq x y z
N GLY A 1 -23.98 4.91 0.12
CA GLY A 1 -23.16 5.70 -0.79
C GLY A 1 -22.47 4.81 -1.80
N VAL A 2 -21.86 5.40 -2.82
CA VAL A 2 -21.09 4.67 -3.85
C VAL A 2 -19.68 5.24 -3.87
N THR A 3 -18.67 4.38 -3.91
CA THR A 3 -17.27 4.79 -4.07
C THR A 3 -17.04 5.33 -5.48
N ARG A 4 -16.18 6.33 -5.63
CA ARG A 4 -15.84 6.93 -6.92
C ARG A 4 -14.75 6.10 -7.60
N TYR A 5 -14.99 5.72 -8.86
CA TYR A 5 -13.97 5.10 -9.69
C TYR A 5 -12.90 6.09 -10.14
N GLY A 6 -11.68 5.57 -10.40
CA GLY A 6 -10.59 6.34 -10.99
C GLY A 6 -9.91 7.34 -10.04
N VAL A 7 -10.14 7.23 -8.73
CA VAL A 7 -9.53 8.11 -7.73
C VAL A 7 -8.40 7.41 -6.99
N ILE A 8 -8.58 6.14 -6.65
CA ILE A 8 -7.61 5.36 -5.89
C ILE A 8 -7.39 4.02 -6.59
N PHE A 9 -6.13 3.66 -6.74
CA PHE A 9 -5.69 2.40 -7.35
C PHE A 9 -4.78 1.63 -6.41
N ARG A 10 -4.77 0.32 -6.55
CA ARG A 10 -3.83 -0.59 -5.86
C ARG A 10 -3.11 -1.47 -6.85
N SER A 11 -1.85 -1.77 -6.56
CA SER A 11 -1.05 -2.67 -7.39
C SER A 11 -0.02 -3.46 -6.58
N THR A 12 0.70 -4.32 -7.25
CA THR A 12 2.01 -4.84 -6.82
C THR A 12 3.08 -3.77 -7.03
N ALA A 13 4.31 -4.01 -6.57
CA ALA A 13 5.44 -3.11 -6.77
C ALA A 13 5.69 -2.83 -8.26
N LEU A 14 6.05 -1.59 -8.57
CA LEU A 14 6.23 -1.10 -9.95
C LEU A 14 7.65 -1.31 -10.51
N ASN A 15 8.54 -1.95 -9.76
CA ASN A 15 9.93 -2.18 -10.18
C ASN A 15 10.08 -2.97 -11.50
N LYS A 16 9.06 -3.74 -11.89
CA LYS A 16 9.00 -4.49 -13.15
C LYS A 16 8.03 -3.92 -14.17
N ALA A 17 7.44 -2.76 -13.88
CA ALA A 17 6.52 -2.11 -14.81
C ALA A 17 7.24 -1.77 -16.11
N THR A 18 6.59 -2.02 -17.23
CA THR A 18 7.07 -1.63 -18.57
C THR A 18 6.76 -0.15 -18.83
N GLU A 19 7.33 0.42 -19.87
CA GLU A 19 6.99 1.79 -20.28
C GLU A 19 5.50 1.91 -20.64
N GLU A 20 4.93 0.86 -21.24
CA GLU A 20 3.50 0.79 -21.56
C GLU A 20 2.64 0.78 -20.28
N ASP A 21 3.07 0.03 -19.25
CA ASP A 21 2.38 0.02 -17.96
C ASP A 21 2.40 1.41 -17.30
N ILE A 22 3.54 2.08 -17.33
CA ILE A 22 3.68 3.43 -16.78
C ILE A 22 2.80 4.42 -17.55
N ALA A 23 2.83 4.40 -18.89
CA ALA A 23 1.97 5.25 -19.72
C ALA A 23 0.48 5.00 -19.43
N LYS A 24 0.08 3.75 -19.18
CA LYS A 24 -1.29 3.42 -18.78
C LYS A 24 -1.66 3.99 -17.40
N ILE A 25 -0.76 3.90 -16.43
CA ILE A 25 -0.95 4.47 -15.09
C ILE A 25 -1.10 6.00 -15.18
N GLU A 26 -0.28 6.68 -16.00
CA GLU A 26 -0.39 8.12 -16.27
C GLU A 26 -1.73 8.48 -16.94
N HIS A 27 -2.16 7.68 -17.92
CA HIS A 27 -3.44 7.87 -18.60
C HIS A 27 -4.64 7.72 -17.66
N LEU A 28 -4.53 6.89 -16.61
CA LEU A 28 -5.52 6.78 -15.54
C LEU A 28 -5.56 8.00 -14.60
N GLY A 29 -4.70 8.99 -14.82
CA GLY A 29 -4.65 10.21 -14.01
C GLY A 29 -3.90 10.07 -12.70
N VAL A 30 -3.13 8.99 -12.52
CA VAL A 30 -2.31 8.81 -11.31
C VAL A 30 -1.22 9.86 -11.28
N ARG A 31 -1.17 10.62 -10.19
CA ARG A 31 -0.15 11.66 -9.93
C ARG A 31 0.69 11.33 -8.72
N THR A 32 0.21 10.48 -7.82
CA THR A 32 0.91 10.14 -6.59
C THR A 32 0.99 8.63 -6.42
N VAL A 33 2.19 8.13 -6.14
CA VAL A 33 2.46 6.73 -5.82
C VAL A 33 2.90 6.62 -4.37
N ILE A 34 2.16 5.87 -3.57
CA ILE A 34 2.49 5.58 -2.17
C ILE A 34 3.06 4.16 -2.09
N ASP A 35 4.32 4.06 -1.73
CA ASP A 35 5.02 2.78 -1.53
C ASP A 35 5.03 2.40 -0.05
N LEU A 36 4.40 1.28 0.28
CA LEU A 36 4.27 0.79 1.66
C LEU A 36 5.40 -0.18 2.05
N ARG A 37 6.38 -0.38 1.18
CA ARG A 37 7.52 -1.27 1.41
C ARG A 37 8.52 -0.67 2.39
N PHE A 38 9.36 -1.52 2.96
CA PHE A 38 10.50 -1.05 3.76
C PHE A 38 11.50 -0.26 2.91
N PRO A 39 12.23 0.69 3.50
CA PRO A 39 13.30 1.39 2.78
C PRO A 39 14.38 0.47 2.22
N SER A 40 14.62 -0.70 2.82
CA SER A 40 15.53 -1.72 2.27
C SER A 40 14.98 -2.34 0.98
N GLU A 41 13.69 -2.68 0.93
CA GLU A 41 13.03 -3.22 -0.26
C GLU A 41 13.03 -2.20 -1.41
N THR A 42 12.75 -0.92 -1.10
CA THR A 42 12.70 0.14 -2.12
C THR A 42 14.08 0.45 -2.69
N LYS A 43 15.12 0.35 -1.86
CA LYS A 43 16.51 0.54 -2.29
C LYS A 43 17.00 -0.60 -3.19
N GLU A 44 16.63 -1.83 -2.86
CA GLU A 44 17.03 -3.02 -3.62
C GLU A 44 16.28 -3.12 -4.96
N LEU A 45 14.99 -2.82 -4.94
CA LEU A 45 14.09 -2.92 -6.09
C LEU A 45 13.30 -1.61 -6.26
N PRO A 46 13.93 -0.52 -6.72
CA PRO A 46 13.25 0.77 -6.90
C PRO A 46 12.14 0.66 -7.93
N ASP A 47 11.05 1.39 -7.70
CA ASP A 47 9.96 1.46 -8.65
C ASP A 47 10.34 2.24 -9.92
N ARG A 48 9.71 1.89 -11.01
CA ARG A 48 9.68 2.68 -12.24
C ARG A 48 8.48 3.61 -12.18
N LEU A 49 8.72 4.89 -12.41
CA LEU A 49 7.71 5.94 -12.30
C LEU A 49 7.70 6.80 -13.57
N GLY A 50 6.55 7.39 -13.87
CA GLY A 50 6.44 8.43 -14.88
C GLY A 50 7.06 9.75 -14.41
N GLN A 51 7.32 10.67 -15.34
CA GLN A 51 7.98 11.95 -15.05
C GLN A 51 7.14 12.87 -14.15
N ASP A 52 5.83 12.78 -14.25
CA ASP A 52 4.88 13.63 -13.53
C ASP A 52 4.24 12.94 -12.32
N MET A 53 4.89 11.90 -11.79
CA MET A 53 4.42 11.16 -10.62
C MET A 53 5.25 11.50 -9.39
N ASP A 54 4.57 11.94 -8.33
CA ASP A 54 5.14 12.08 -6.99
C ASP A 54 5.28 10.71 -6.33
N TYR A 55 6.44 10.43 -5.76
CA TYR A 55 6.71 9.20 -5.02
C TYR A 55 6.84 9.46 -3.54
N ILE A 56 6.08 8.71 -2.75
CA ILE A 56 6.07 8.83 -1.29
C ILE A 56 6.20 7.45 -0.65
N ASN A 57 7.28 7.22 0.09
CA ASN A 57 7.41 6.02 0.88
C ASN A 57 6.74 6.20 2.25
N CYS A 58 5.82 5.29 2.58
CA CYS A 58 5.11 5.19 3.85
C CYS A 58 5.21 3.76 4.37
N SER A 59 6.35 3.37 4.93
CA SER A 59 6.57 2.01 5.42
C SER A 59 5.64 1.65 6.58
N LEU A 60 4.64 0.79 6.36
CA LEU A 60 3.64 0.44 7.38
C LEU A 60 4.22 -0.29 8.61
N MET A 61 5.42 -0.79 8.53
CA MET A 61 6.11 -1.38 9.70
C MET A 61 6.89 -0.34 10.52
N GLY A 62 6.87 0.93 10.11
CA GLY A 62 7.64 1.98 10.74
C GLY A 62 9.15 1.68 10.71
N THR A 63 9.81 1.86 11.85
CA THR A 63 11.26 1.56 12.02
C THR A 63 11.54 0.12 12.44
N THR A 64 10.53 -0.73 12.55
CA THR A 64 10.70 -2.14 12.94
C THR A 64 11.48 -2.87 11.87
N LYS A 65 12.63 -3.44 12.23
CA LYS A 65 13.43 -4.24 11.29
C LYS A 65 12.73 -5.57 11.02
N LEU A 66 12.72 -6.02 9.76
CA LEU A 66 12.22 -7.34 9.35
C LEU A 66 12.83 -8.49 10.17
N GLU A 67 14.12 -8.36 10.54
CA GLU A 67 14.87 -9.32 11.35
C GLU A 67 14.30 -9.52 12.77
N GLN A 68 13.52 -8.56 13.28
CA GLN A 68 12.85 -8.66 14.58
C GLN A 68 11.52 -9.40 14.52
N LEU A 69 11.09 -9.74 13.32
CA LEU A 69 9.93 -10.58 13.10
C LEU A 69 10.46 -11.99 12.81
N ASP A 70 10.38 -12.91 13.77
CA ASP A 70 10.70 -14.35 13.61
C ASP A 70 9.92 -15.06 12.48
N VAL A 71 9.32 -14.27 11.60
CA VAL A 71 8.39 -14.68 10.53
C VAL A 71 9.09 -14.98 9.21
N VAL A 72 10.34 -14.53 9.04
CA VAL A 72 10.99 -14.50 7.71
C VAL A 72 11.51 -15.88 7.26
N ASN A 73 11.61 -16.85 8.15
CA ASN A 73 12.27 -18.13 7.87
C ASN A 73 11.35 -19.35 7.69
N SER A 74 10.04 -19.19 7.70
CA SER A 74 9.15 -20.34 7.45
C SER A 74 8.48 -20.24 6.09
N SER A 75 8.63 -21.27 5.27
CA SER A 75 7.95 -21.44 3.98
C SER A 75 6.42 -21.58 4.09
N VAL A 76 5.91 -21.69 5.31
CA VAL A 76 4.48 -21.73 5.64
C VAL A 76 4.23 -20.69 6.73
N VAL A 77 3.65 -19.56 6.36
CA VAL A 77 3.22 -18.55 7.36
C VAL A 77 1.93 -19.04 7.99
N GLU A 78 2.00 -19.50 9.24
CA GLU A 78 0.81 -19.85 9.99
C GLU A 78 -0.15 -18.66 10.15
N THR A 79 -1.46 -18.90 10.11
CA THR A 79 -2.51 -17.86 10.25
C THR A 79 -2.31 -16.98 11.51
N LYS A 80 -1.86 -17.58 12.62
CA LYS A 80 -1.55 -16.85 13.86
C LYS A 80 -0.42 -15.84 13.69
N THR A 81 0.57 -16.16 12.89
CA THR A 81 1.73 -15.30 12.56
C THR A 81 1.29 -14.12 11.69
N LEU A 82 0.43 -14.35 10.71
CA LEU A 82 -0.18 -13.29 9.89
C LEU A 82 -0.99 -12.30 10.74
N HIS A 83 -1.85 -12.79 11.62
CA HIS A 83 -2.63 -11.94 12.52
C HIS A 83 -1.72 -11.10 13.45
N ARG A 84 -0.64 -11.70 13.97
CA ARG A 84 0.35 -10.96 14.78
C ARG A 84 1.01 -9.85 13.95
N MET A 85 1.40 -10.16 12.73
CA MET A 85 2.04 -9.21 11.81
C MET A 85 1.12 -8.03 11.50
N TYR A 86 -0.15 -8.26 11.19
CA TYR A 86 -1.13 -7.18 10.95
C TYR A 86 -1.33 -6.29 12.18
N ARG A 87 -1.41 -6.88 13.38
CA ARG A 87 -1.49 -6.10 14.63
C ARG A 87 -0.24 -5.24 14.86
N LEU A 88 0.95 -5.75 14.53
CA LEU A 88 2.19 -4.99 14.64
C LEU A 88 2.24 -3.83 13.63
N MET A 89 1.79 -4.05 12.40
CA MET A 89 1.66 -2.98 11.40
C MET A 89 0.76 -1.85 11.90
N LEU A 90 -0.41 -2.17 12.43
CA LEU A 90 -1.34 -1.17 12.96
C LEU A 90 -0.79 -0.45 14.20
N ARG A 91 -0.08 -1.16 15.08
CA ARG A 91 0.49 -0.56 16.31
C ARG A 91 1.71 0.32 16.04
N ASN A 92 2.61 -0.13 15.18
CA ASN A 92 3.91 0.50 14.95
C ASN A 92 3.89 1.44 13.74
N GLY A 93 3.00 1.21 12.79
CA GLY A 93 2.88 1.98 11.55
C GLY A 93 2.00 3.23 11.67
N GLY A 94 1.47 3.57 12.83
CA GLY A 94 0.47 4.63 12.99
C GLY A 94 0.87 5.98 12.37
N LYS A 95 2.14 6.38 12.50
CA LYS A 95 2.65 7.61 11.90
C LYS A 95 2.64 7.55 10.37
N GLU A 96 3.10 6.44 9.80
CA GLU A 96 3.18 6.25 8.34
C GLU A 96 1.79 6.01 7.75
N ILE A 97 0.90 5.34 8.48
CA ILE A 97 -0.52 5.20 8.12
C ILE A 97 -1.18 6.58 8.04
N LYS A 98 -0.99 7.42 9.08
CA LYS A 98 -1.52 8.78 9.08
C LYS A 98 -1.02 9.56 7.87
N LYS A 99 0.30 9.55 7.62
CA LYS A 99 0.91 10.19 6.45
C LYS A 99 0.29 9.71 5.14
N ALA A 100 0.12 8.38 4.97
CA ALA A 100 -0.48 7.82 3.76
C ALA A 100 -1.94 8.26 3.58
N LEU A 101 -2.74 8.30 4.65
CA LEU A 101 -4.13 8.77 4.61
C LEU A 101 -4.21 10.28 4.29
N GLU A 102 -3.33 11.11 4.84
CA GLU A 102 -3.23 12.53 4.53
C GLU A 102 -2.89 12.74 3.06
N VAL A 103 -1.90 12.01 2.53
CA VAL A 103 -1.55 12.06 1.10
C VAL A 103 -2.73 11.67 0.21
N VAL A 104 -3.49 10.63 0.58
CA VAL A 104 -4.70 10.23 -0.18
C VAL A 104 -5.75 11.33 -0.14
N ALA A 105 -5.94 11.99 1.01
CA ALA A 105 -6.96 13.03 1.19
C ALA A 105 -6.62 14.32 0.44
N ASP A 106 -5.33 14.68 0.40
CA ASP A 106 -4.85 15.97 -0.12
C ASP A 106 -4.42 15.93 -1.60
N SER A 107 -4.39 14.73 -2.19
CA SER A 107 -3.94 14.57 -3.60
C SER A 107 -4.93 15.20 -4.59
N GLU A 108 -4.41 16.03 -5.49
CA GLU A 108 -5.20 16.64 -6.57
C GLU A 108 -5.50 15.68 -7.73
N GLY A 109 -4.76 14.57 -7.84
CA GLY A 109 -4.93 13.53 -8.87
C GLY A 109 -5.27 12.17 -8.28
N ALA A 110 -5.36 11.17 -9.13
CA ALA A 110 -5.50 9.81 -8.67
C ALA A 110 -4.26 9.33 -7.92
N VAL A 111 -4.47 8.53 -6.87
CA VAL A 111 -3.42 7.94 -6.05
C VAL A 111 -3.32 6.45 -6.33
N LEU A 112 -2.12 5.94 -6.55
CA LEU A 112 -1.84 4.53 -6.58
C LEU A 112 -1.03 4.16 -5.33
N PHE A 113 -1.44 3.14 -4.60
CA PHE A 113 -0.64 2.63 -3.50
C PHE A 113 -0.36 1.13 -3.63
N HIS A 114 0.81 0.72 -3.18
CA HIS A 114 1.26 -0.66 -3.31
C HIS A 114 2.22 -1.08 -2.18
N CYS A 115 2.49 -2.37 -2.13
CA CYS A 115 3.63 -2.95 -1.40
C CYS A 115 4.41 -3.89 -2.34
N ALA A 116 5.05 -4.94 -1.85
CA ALA A 116 5.74 -5.89 -2.72
C ALA A 116 4.74 -6.69 -3.58
N ALA A 117 3.80 -7.40 -2.95
CA ALA A 117 2.81 -8.24 -3.62
C ALA A 117 1.44 -7.57 -3.84
N GLY A 118 1.22 -6.37 -3.32
CA GLY A 118 -0.07 -5.68 -3.40
C GLY A 118 -1.19 -6.29 -2.55
N LYS A 119 -0.86 -7.14 -1.58
CA LYS A 119 -1.83 -7.92 -0.81
C LYS A 119 -1.96 -7.43 0.64
N ASP A 120 -0.97 -7.69 1.48
CA ASP A 120 -1.10 -7.53 2.94
C ASP A 120 -1.04 -6.07 3.40
N ARG A 121 0.09 -5.38 3.23
CA ARG A 121 0.26 -3.96 3.57
C ARG A 121 -0.72 -3.08 2.79
N THR A 122 -0.90 -3.38 1.52
CA THR A 122 -1.86 -2.73 0.62
C THR A 122 -3.30 -2.96 1.10
N GLY A 123 -3.64 -4.19 1.48
CA GLY A 123 -4.96 -4.51 2.03
C GLY A 123 -5.27 -3.77 3.33
N ILE A 124 -4.28 -3.60 4.23
CA ILE A 124 -4.45 -2.82 5.47
C ILE A 124 -4.78 -1.35 5.14
N LEU A 125 -4.03 -0.72 4.24
CA LEU A 125 -4.30 0.67 3.86
C LEU A 125 -5.65 0.81 3.16
N ALA A 126 -6.01 -0.13 2.25
CA ALA A 126 -7.32 -0.17 1.60
C ALA A 126 -8.46 -0.26 2.64
N MET A 127 -8.36 -1.18 3.59
CA MET A 127 -9.33 -1.32 4.68
C MET A 127 -9.50 0.00 5.46
N LEU A 128 -8.41 0.67 5.79
CA LEU A 128 -8.45 1.93 6.55
C LEU A 128 -9.09 3.06 5.74
N ILE A 129 -8.77 3.18 4.45
CA ILE A 129 -9.38 4.17 3.55
C ILE A 129 -10.89 3.91 3.44
N LEU A 130 -11.30 2.68 3.12
CA LEU A 130 -12.72 2.32 2.98
C LEU A 130 -13.49 2.55 4.29
N SER A 131 -12.90 2.18 5.43
CA SER A 131 -13.49 2.42 6.75
C SER A 131 -13.65 3.92 7.05
N SER A 132 -12.68 4.75 6.66
CA SER A 132 -12.72 6.20 6.93
C SER A 132 -13.82 6.93 6.16
N VAL A 133 -14.25 6.38 5.02
CA VAL A 133 -15.35 6.92 4.21
C VAL A 133 -16.68 6.22 4.45
N GLY A 134 -16.77 5.38 5.50
CA GLY A 134 -18.02 4.77 5.96
C GLY A 134 -18.51 3.59 5.11
N VAL A 135 -17.62 2.88 4.43
CA VAL A 135 -17.96 1.61 3.76
C VAL A 135 -18.28 0.55 4.81
N GLU A 136 -19.34 -0.22 4.59
CA GLU A 136 -19.77 -1.27 5.49
C GLU A 136 -18.71 -2.38 5.62
N ARG A 137 -18.61 -2.96 6.81
CA ARG A 137 -17.58 -3.97 7.12
C ARG A 137 -17.61 -5.17 6.17
N GLU A 138 -18.81 -5.61 5.80
CA GLU A 138 -19.04 -6.74 4.91
C GLU A 138 -18.45 -6.47 3.52
N ASP A 139 -18.65 -5.27 2.99
CA ASP A 139 -18.10 -4.86 1.69
C ASP A 139 -16.57 -4.75 1.73
N ILE A 140 -16.00 -4.26 2.85
CA ILE A 140 -14.54 -4.22 3.05
C ILE A 140 -13.94 -5.63 3.09
N LEU A 141 -14.62 -6.59 3.70
CA LEU A 141 -14.18 -7.99 3.72
C LEU A 141 -14.22 -8.63 2.34
N VAL A 142 -15.25 -8.33 1.55
CA VAL A 142 -15.36 -8.79 0.15
C VAL A 142 -14.26 -8.18 -0.73
N ASP A 143 -13.92 -6.90 -0.52
CA ASP A 143 -12.83 -6.22 -1.25
C ASP A 143 -11.46 -6.85 -0.98
N TYR A 144 -11.26 -7.46 0.19
CA TYR A 144 -9.99 -8.08 0.57
C TYR A 144 -9.83 -9.52 0.05
N GLN A 145 -10.91 -10.25 -0.26
CA GLN A 145 -10.89 -11.65 -0.73
C GLN A 145 -10.44 -11.76 -2.20
#